data_69724ccf473285f97e4cae0c2310c406
#
_entry.id   69724ccf473285f97e4cae0c2310c406
#
_cell.length_a   1.000
_cell.length_b   1.000
_cell.length_c   1.000
_cell.angle_alpha   90.00
_cell.angle_beta   90.00
_cell.angle_gamma   90.00
#
_symmetry.space_group_name_H-M   'P 1'
#
loop_
_entity.id
_entity.type
_entity.pdbx_description
1 polymer ?
#
loop_
_entity_poly.entity_id
_entity_poly.type
_entity_poly.pdbx_seq_one_letter_code
_entity_poly.pdbx_strand_id
1 'polypeptide(L)'
;MAKFKTKRQILRAALEARERFQQERIRASNSIGAILRGADPSSLKSERERLEKLLEYSQKLEEIYDSFTQSVAKEDPLIKQLTAVRGVSHTSASKILAYVDIQKAATVSKLWRFCGYAVIGGQAEKPQKGEKRHYSSRMKKYLYQIGSQFLRNRARYALIYYVARYRYERERPDWTPMRRHFAAIRKMVKVYLCHLWELWREAEGLPVRPLYAHERMGHSFIYDREWFWSGDELKDEDLPLEVRQWAASRKELQEMAEENGNGDKQA
;
A
#
# COMPACT_ATOMS: atom_id res chain seq x y z
N MET A 1 -18.53 -0.96 23.28
CA MET A 1 -17.04 -1.05 23.32
C MET A 1 -16.48 -2.48 23.30
N ALA A 2 -16.98 -3.43 24.08
CA ALA A 2 -16.47 -4.81 24.12
C ALA A 2 -16.56 -5.56 22.77
N LYS A 3 -17.68 -5.44 22.06
CA LYS A 3 -17.94 -6.08 20.75
C LYS A 3 -16.94 -5.66 19.67
N PHE A 4 -16.48 -4.42 19.70
CA PHE A 4 -15.52 -3.88 18.74
C PHE A 4 -14.09 -4.39 18.96
N LYS A 5 -13.66 -4.49 20.23
CA LYS A 5 -12.34 -5.09 20.58
C LYS A 5 -12.26 -6.54 20.10
N THR A 6 -13.31 -7.31 20.32
CA THR A 6 -13.38 -8.72 19.91
C THR A 6 -13.29 -8.88 18.40
N LYS A 7 -14.02 -8.05 17.60
CA LYS A 7 -14.00 -8.10 16.13
C LYS A 7 -12.59 -7.80 15.58
N ARG A 8 -11.91 -6.76 16.09
CA ARG A 8 -10.53 -6.44 15.72
C ARG A 8 -9.56 -7.57 16.05
N GLN A 9 -9.71 -8.18 17.22
CA GLN A 9 -8.87 -9.31 17.62
C GLN A 9 -9.05 -10.51 16.70
N ILE A 10 -10.29 -10.84 16.33
CA ILE A 10 -10.60 -11.91 15.39
C ILE A 10 -9.99 -11.62 14.00
N LEU A 11 -10.20 -10.40 13.46
CA LEU A 11 -9.62 -9.99 12.19
C LEU A 11 -8.09 -10.07 12.22
N ARG A 12 -7.47 -9.62 13.32
CA ARG A 12 -6.02 -9.66 13.47
C ARG A 12 -5.49 -11.09 13.49
N ALA A 13 -6.12 -11.99 14.24
CA ALA A 13 -5.73 -13.40 14.30
C ALA A 13 -5.86 -14.07 12.92
N ALA A 14 -6.97 -13.83 12.21
CA ALA A 14 -7.20 -14.36 10.87
C ALA A 14 -6.16 -13.86 9.85
N LEU A 15 -5.87 -12.56 9.87
CA LEU A 15 -4.87 -11.95 8.98
C LEU A 15 -3.45 -12.46 9.28
N GLU A 16 -3.10 -12.66 10.56
CA GLU A 16 -1.81 -13.23 10.95
C GLU A 16 -1.67 -14.69 10.52
N ALA A 17 -2.73 -15.49 10.63
CA ALA A 17 -2.75 -16.86 10.13
C ALA A 17 -2.59 -16.90 8.61
N ARG A 18 -3.37 -16.09 7.88
CA ARG A 18 -3.26 -15.94 6.43
C ARG A 18 -1.83 -15.59 5.99
N GLU A 19 -1.18 -14.64 6.67
CA GLU A 19 0.20 -14.25 6.32
C GLU A 19 1.20 -15.40 6.52
N ARG A 20 1.01 -16.26 7.53
CA ARG A 20 1.84 -17.45 7.72
C ARG A 20 1.71 -18.41 6.54
N PHE A 21 0.50 -18.73 6.13
CA PHE A 21 0.28 -19.60 4.97
C PHE A 21 0.77 -19.01 3.67
N GLN A 22 0.64 -17.70 3.47
CA GLN A 22 1.25 -17.00 2.35
C GLN A 22 2.78 -17.15 2.34
N GLN A 23 3.43 -17.05 3.49
CA GLN A 23 4.87 -17.26 3.60
C GLN A 23 5.27 -18.70 3.27
N GLU A 24 4.52 -19.70 3.76
CA GLU A 24 4.77 -21.10 3.43
C GLU A 24 4.59 -21.38 1.94
N ARG A 25 3.53 -20.83 1.33
CA ARG A 25 3.31 -20.92 -0.12
C ARG A 25 4.48 -20.34 -0.93
N ILE A 26 4.97 -19.15 -0.54
CA ILE A 26 6.10 -18.51 -1.20
C ILE A 26 7.38 -19.34 -1.03
N ARG A 27 7.63 -19.90 0.16
CA ARG A 27 8.78 -20.75 0.44
C ARG A 27 8.73 -22.01 -0.42
N ALA A 28 7.59 -22.71 -0.43
CA ALA A 28 7.40 -23.91 -1.24
C ALA A 28 7.62 -23.63 -2.73
N SER A 29 7.03 -22.56 -3.26
CA SER A 29 7.19 -22.12 -4.65
C SER A 29 8.66 -21.83 -4.99
N ASN A 30 9.39 -21.12 -4.12
CA ASN A 30 10.81 -20.83 -4.33
C ASN A 30 11.67 -22.09 -4.29
N SER A 31 11.36 -23.03 -3.40
CA SER A 31 12.08 -24.31 -3.29
C SER A 31 11.85 -25.18 -4.52
N ILE A 32 10.59 -25.27 -5.01
CA ILE A 32 10.28 -25.96 -6.28
C ILE A 32 11.06 -25.32 -7.44
N GLY A 33 11.07 -24.00 -7.53
CA GLY A 33 11.84 -23.30 -8.56
C GLY A 33 13.37 -23.52 -8.46
N ALA A 34 13.89 -23.71 -7.24
CA ALA A 34 15.30 -24.06 -7.05
C ALA A 34 15.61 -25.50 -7.52
N ILE A 35 14.76 -26.47 -7.20
CA ILE A 35 14.87 -27.86 -7.67
C ILE A 35 14.86 -27.92 -9.21
N LEU A 36 13.91 -27.22 -9.84
CA LEU A 36 13.78 -27.22 -11.30
C LEU A 36 14.95 -26.59 -12.04
N ARG A 37 15.71 -25.70 -11.40
CA ARG A 37 16.93 -25.10 -11.95
C ARG A 37 18.22 -25.89 -11.59
N GLY A 38 18.12 -26.95 -10.78
CA GLY A 38 19.23 -27.78 -10.40
C GLY A 38 19.78 -28.63 -11.57
N ALA A 39 20.96 -29.17 -11.40
CA ALA A 39 21.64 -29.99 -12.43
C ALA A 39 20.91 -31.33 -12.70
N ASP A 40 20.23 -31.87 -11.70
CA ASP A 40 19.43 -33.12 -11.81
C ASP A 40 18.07 -32.98 -11.09
N PRO A 41 17.07 -32.36 -11.75
CA PRO A 41 15.73 -32.22 -11.17
C PRO A 41 15.02 -33.56 -10.92
N SER A 42 15.42 -34.63 -11.59
CA SER A 42 14.79 -35.96 -11.48
C SER A 42 15.11 -36.64 -10.17
N SER A 43 16.30 -36.41 -9.63
CA SER A 43 16.76 -36.99 -8.35
C SER A 43 15.93 -36.52 -7.14
N LEU A 44 15.26 -35.35 -7.25
CA LEU A 44 14.49 -34.73 -6.19
C LEU A 44 12.98 -34.74 -6.49
N LYS A 45 12.50 -35.71 -7.28
CA LYS A 45 11.09 -35.81 -7.67
C LYS A 45 10.15 -35.94 -6.48
N SER A 46 10.50 -36.80 -5.50
CA SER A 46 9.68 -37.02 -4.29
C SER A 46 9.57 -35.76 -3.43
N GLU A 47 10.69 -35.03 -3.26
CA GLU A 47 10.73 -33.79 -2.51
C GLU A 47 9.91 -32.70 -3.21
N ARG A 48 9.98 -32.61 -4.52
CA ARG A 48 9.17 -31.69 -5.32
C ARG A 48 7.68 -31.97 -5.16
N GLU A 49 7.24 -33.23 -5.27
CA GLU A 49 5.85 -33.63 -5.10
C GLU A 49 5.29 -33.26 -3.70
N ARG A 50 6.11 -33.39 -2.65
CA ARG A 50 5.75 -32.96 -1.30
C ARG A 50 5.60 -31.45 -1.20
N LEU A 51 6.51 -30.69 -1.82
CA LEU A 51 6.44 -29.21 -1.86
C LEU A 51 5.25 -28.70 -2.68
N GLU A 52 4.88 -29.39 -3.78
CA GLU A 52 3.71 -29.08 -4.57
C GLU A 52 2.42 -29.26 -3.75
N LYS A 53 2.32 -30.34 -2.95
CA LYS A 53 1.20 -30.51 -2.00
C LYS A 53 1.15 -29.42 -0.93
N LEU A 54 2.32 -29.06 -0.37
CA LEU A 54 2.41 -27.98 0.64
C LEU A 54 1.97 -26.64 0.04
N LEU A 55 2.36 -26.36 -1.21
CA LEU A 55 1.96 -25.15 -1.95
C LEU A 55 0.44 -25.13 -2.12
N GLU A 56 -0.17 -26.24 -2.57
CA GLU A 56 -1.62 -26.37 -2.76
C GLU A 56 -2.40 -26.16 -1.44
N TYR A 57 -2.00 -26.84 -0.35
CA TYR A 57 -2.65 -26.68 0.94
C TYR A 57 -2.51 -25.28 1.51
N SER A 58 -1.31 -24.68 1.37
CA SER A 58 -1.08 -23.31 1.81
C SER A 58 -1.97 -22.32 1.06
N GLN A 59 -2.15 -22.52 -0.25
CA GLN A 59 -3.03 -21.69 -1.08
C GLN A 59 -4.51 -21.83 -0.65
N LYS A 60 -4.99 -23.06 -0.46
CA LYS A 60 -6.36 -23.30 0.05
C LYS A 60 -6.61 -22.63 1.41
N LEU A 61 -5.63 -22.68 2.30
CA LEU A 61 -5.73 -22.04 3.61
C LEU A 61 -5.72 -20.51 3.50
N GLU A 62 -4.93 -19.92 2.60
CA GLU A 62 -5.01 -18.48 2.32
C GLU A 62 -6.42 -18.08 1.87
N GLU A 63 -7.03 -18.83 0.95
CA GLU A 63 -8.38 -18.59 0.43
C GLU A 63 -9.46 -18.70 1.53
N ILE A 64 -9.36 -19.70 2.40
CA ILE A 64 -10.25 -19.86 3.55
C ILE A 64 -10.16 -18.66 4.50
N TYR A 65 -8.94 -18.22 4.83
CA TYR A 65 -8.75 -17.05 5.70
C TYR A 65 -9.15 -15.74 5.03
N ASP A 66 -9.00 -15.62 3.71
CA ASP A 66 -9.51 -14.44 2.97
C ASP A 66 -11.05 -14.41 3.02
N SER A 67 -11.73 -15.52 2.76
CA SER A 67 -13.18 -15.63 2.85
C SER A 67 -13.68 -15.35 4.27
N PHE A 68 -13.03 -15.92 5.29
CA PHE A 68 -13.36 -15.68 6.67
C PHE A 68 -13.17 -14.19 7.04
N THR A 69 -12.04 -13.57 6.64
CA THR A 69 -11.78 -12.16 6.89
C THR A 69 -12.84 -11.28 6.23
N GLN A 70 -13.24 -11.59 5.00
CA GLN A 70 -14.31 -10.89 4.30
C GLN A 70 -15.65 -11.02 5.01
N SER A 71 -16.02 -12.22 5.47
CA SER A 71 -17.30 -12.45 6.18
C SER A 71 -17.37 -11.64 7.50
N VAL A 72 -16.29 -11.60 8.27
CA VAL A 72 -16.20 -10.81 9.51
C VAL A 72 -16.25 -9.31 9.23
N ALA A 73 -15.67 -8.88 8.11
CA ALA A 73 -15.53 -7.47 7.73
C ALA A 73 -16.76 -6.90 7.00
N LYS A 74 -17.54 -7.74 6.32
CA LYS A 74 -18.59 -7.35 5.35
C LYS A 74 -19.59 -6.32 5.90
N GLU A 75 -19.98 -6.45 7.16
CA GLU A 75 -20.98 -5.59 7.79
C GLU A 75 -20.37 -4.37 8.51
N ASP A 76 -19.06 -4.20 8.42
CA ASP A 76 -18.40 -3.08 9.08
C ASP A 76 -18.53 -1.79 8.25
N PRO A 77 -19.15 -0.71 8.78
CA PRO A 77 -19.35 0.53 8.03
C PRO A 77 -18.03 1.15 7.54
N LEU A 78 -16.96 1.07 8.34
CA LEU A 78 -15.66 1.58 7.94
C LEU A 78 -15.07 0.78 6.77
N ILE A 79 -15.23 -0.55 6.78
CA ILE A 79 -14.77 -1.39 5.66
C ILE A 79 -15.50 -1.01 4.37
N LYS A 80 -16.83 -0.80 4.43
CA LYS A 80 -17.63 -0.35 3.28
C LYS A 80 -17.12 0.99 2.74
N GLN A 81 -16.82 1.94 3.61
CA GLN A 81 -16.26 3.24 3.22
C GLN A 81 -14.85 3.10 2.62
N LEU A 82 -13.97 2.31 3.23
CA LEU A 82 -12.61 2.09 2.74
C LEU A 82 -12.57 1.43 1.35
N THR A 83 -13.45 0.44 1.13
CA THR A 83 -13.52 -0.29 -0.15
C THR A 83 -14.21 0.51 -1.26
N ALA A 84 -14.86 1.62 -0.95
CA ALA A 84 -15.33 2.57 -1.96
C ALA A 84 -14.18 3.26 -2.70
N VAL A 85 -12.99 3.31 -2.10
CA VAL A 85 -11.80 3.89 -2.75
C VAL A 85 -11.21 2.87 -3.73
N ARG A 86 -11.09 3.28 -4.99
CA ARG A 86 -10.49 2.45 -6.05
C ARG A 86 -9.09 1.94 -5.64
N GLY A 87 -8.87 0.64 -5.75
CA GLY A 87 -7.60 -0.01 -5.38
C GLY A 87 -7.49 -0.43 -3.92
N VAL A 88 -8.51 -0.18 -3.08
CA VAL A 88 -8.57 -0.69 -1.72
C VAL A 88 -9.46 -1.94 -1.67
N SER A 89 -8.84 -3.11 -1.48
CA SER A 89 -9.57 -4.38 -1.32
C SER A 89 -10.11 -4.56 0.09
N HIS A 90 -11.07 -5.47 0.28
CA HIS A 90 -11.56 -5.87 1.60
C HIS A 90 -10.43 -6.33 2.53
N THR A 91 -9.48 -7.10 2.03
CA THR A 91 -8.31 -7.55 2.81
C THR A 91 -7.44 -6.36 3.25
N SER A 92 -7.23 -5.37 2.37
CA SER A 92 -6.46 -4.16 2.71
C SER A 92 -7.19 -3.30 3.75
N ALA A 93 -8.49 -3.10 3.61
CA ALA A 93 -9.33 -2.40 4.55
C ALA A 93 -9.36 -3.10 5.92
N SER A 94 -9.50 -4.44 5.93
CA SER A 94 -9.45 -5.26 7.15
C SER A 94 -8.11 -5.14 7.89
N LYS A 95 -6.99 -5.04 7.16
CA LYS A 95 -5.67 -4.79 7.76
C LYS A 95 -5.62 -3.43 8.45
N ILE A 96 -6.19 -2.39 7.85
CA ILE A 96 -6.28 -1.06 8.50
C ILE A 96 -7.10 -1.16 9.78
N LEU A 97 -8.31 -1.73 9.71
CA LEU A 97 -9.20 -1.87 10.87
C LEU A 97 -8.56 -2.70 11.99
N ALA A 98 -7.85 -3.77 11.66
CA ALA A 98 -7.26 -4.68 12.64
C ALA A 98 -6.07 -4.07 13.41
N TYR A 99 -5.25 -3.26 12.74
CA TYR A 99 -3.98 -2.81 13.30
C TYR A 99 -3.91 -1.34 13.69
N VAL A 100 -4.82 -0.49 13.18
CA VAL A 100 -4.87 0.93 13.54
C VAL A 100 -5.86 1.14 14.69
N ASP A 101 -5.43 1.85 15.73
CA ASP A 101 -6.29 2.31 16.80
C ASP A 101 -6.50 3.83 16.64
N ILE A 102 -7.65 4.21 16.07
CA ILE A 102 -7.94 5.62 15.77
C ILE A 102 -8.10 6.48 17.01
N GLN A 103 -8.51 5.89 18.14
CA GLN A 103 -8.66 6.61 19.40
C GLN A 103 -7.30 7.10 19.92
N LYS A 104 -6.23 6.33 19.70
CA LYS A 104 -4.85 6.72 20.05
C LYS A 104 -4.26 7.74 19.08
N ALA A 105 -4.80 7.85 17.88
CA ALA A 105 -4.37 8.79 16.86
C ALA A 105 -5.13 10.12 16.97
N ALA A 106 -4.93 10.87 18.06
CA ALA A 106 -5.63 12.14 18.28
C ALA A 106 -5.32 13.23 17.23
N THR A 107 -4.26 13.06 16.44
CA THR A 107 -3.89 13.92 15.30
C THR A 107 -3.43 13.07 14.13
N VAL A 108 -3.57 13.58 12.91
CA VAL A 108 -3.03 12.97 11.69
C VAL A 108 -1.53 12.67 11.82
N SER A 109 -0.76 13.58 12.45
CA SER A 109 0.68 13.39 12.65
C SER A 109 1.00 12.15 13.51
N LYS A 110 0.17 11.85 14.51
CA LYS A 110 0.30 10.61 15.31
C LYS A 110 0.01 9.37 14.45
N LEU A 111 -0.98 9.43 13.57
CA LEU A 111 -1.27 8.34 12.64
C LEU A 111 -0.11 8.14 11.65
N TRP A 112 0.41 9.22 11.05
CA TRP A 112 1.58 9.15 10.17
C TRP A 112 2.79 8.53 10.87
N ARG A 113 3.05 8.95 12.12
CA ARG A 113 4.16 8.38 12.91
C ARG A 113 3.97 6.89 13.15
N PHE A 114 2.80 6.50 13.62
CA PHE A 114 2.48 5.08 13.83
C PHE A 114 2.65 4.25 12.55
N CYS A 115 2.22 4.77 11.40
CA CYS A 115 2.31 4.11 10.10
C CYS A 115 3.70 4.20 9.43
N GLY A 116 4.67 4.91 10.00
CA GLY A 116 6.01 5.07 9.43
C GLY A 116 6.10 6.02 8.23
N TYR A 117 5.16 6.97 8.17
CA TYR A 117 5.09 8.02 7.13
C TYR A 117 5.43 9.42 7.65
N ALA A 118 5.79 9.56 8.91
CA ALA A 118 6.27 10.82 9.47
C ALA A 118 7.59 11.27 8.82
N VAL A 119 7.80 12.58 8.84
CA VAL A 119 9.06 13.22 8.49
C VAL A 119 9.57 13.89 9.76
N ILE A 120 10.77 13.55 10.19
CA ILE A 120 11.41 14.05 11.40
C ILE A 120 12.73 14.69 10.96
N GLY A 121 12.96 15.94 11.33
CA GLY A 121 14.15 16.68 10.90
C GLY A 121 14.33 16.75 9.37
N GLY A 122 13.24 16.88 8.61
CA GLY A 122 13.27 16.93 7.14
C GLY A 122 13.51 15.57 6.47
N GLN A 123 13.67 14.48 7.23
CA GLN A 123 13.95 13.13 6.71
C GLN A 123 12.87 12.14 7.07
N ALA A 124 12.67 11.17 6.18
CA ALA A 124 11.85 10.01 6.47
C ALA A 124 12.51 9.13 7.52
N GLU A 125 11.75 8.70 8.53
CA GLU A 125 12.26 7.79 9.56
C GLU A 125 12.79 6.49 8.95
N LYS A 126 14.06 6.19 9.22
CA LYS A 126 14.75 4.97 8.78
C LYS A 126 15.02 4.06 9.98
N PRO A 127 15.02 2.73 9.78
CA PRO A 127 15.47 1.81 10.82
C PRO A 127 16.96 2.07 11.09
N GLN A 128 17.32 2.16 12.37
CA GLN A 128 18.71 2.22 12.82
C GLN A 128 19.07 0.90 13.49
N LYS A 129 20.33 0.44 13.30
CA LYS A 129 20.82 -0.80 13.89
C LYS A 129 20.87 -0.64 15.43
N GLY A 130 20.25 -1.56 16.14
CA GLY A 130 20.23 -1.54 17.62
C GLY A 130 19.11 -0.68 18.22
N GLU A 131 18.41 0.14 17.44
CA GLU A 131 17.31 0.99 17.95
C GLU A 131 15.93 0.37 17.77
N LYS A 132 15.07 0.59 18.76
CA LYS A 132 13.66 0.21 18.67
C LYS A 132 12.93 1.13 17.69
N ARG A 133 12.26 0.54 16.70
CA ARG A 133 11.45 1.30 15.75
C ARG A 133 10.26 1.97 16.43
N HIS A 134 10.07 3.25 16.16
CA HIS A 134 8.95 4.05 16.69
C HIS A 134 7.67 3.95 15.84
N TYR A 135 7.65 3.07 14.83
CA TYR A 135 6.51 2.87 13.93
C TYR A 135 6.24 1.38 13.68
N SER A 136 5.03 1.08 13.22
CA SER A 136 4.63 -0.26 12.80
C SER A 136 5.17 -0.58 11.40
N SER A 137 6.21 -1.43 11.31
CA SER A 137 6.75 -1.90 10.02
C SER A 137 5.68 -2.63 9.19
N ARG A 138 4.76 -3.33 9.86
CA ARG A 138 3.62 -4.02 9.25
C ARG A 138 2.69 -3.01 8.56
N MET A 139 2.28 -1.95 9.26
CA MET A 139 1.44 -0.90 8.67
C MET A 139 2.14 -0.16 7.54
N LYS A 140 3.43 0.12 7.68
CA LYS A 140 4.23 0.74 6.60
C LYS A 140 4.22 -0.12 5.33
N LYS A 141 4.38 -1.45 5.47
CA LYS A 141 4.29 -2.42 4.36
C LYS A 141 2.89 -2.41 3.72
N TYR A 142 1.82 -2.50 4.52
CA TYR A 142 0.46 -2.54 3.99
C TYR A 142 0.07 -1.26 3.26
N LEU A 143 0.42 -0.12 3.81
CA LEU A 143 0.15 1.17 3.19
C LEU A 143 0.97 1.40 1.91
N TYR A 144 2.19 0.87 1.85
CA TYR A 144 2.95 0.84 0.60
C TYR A 144 2.25 -0.01 -0.46
N GLN A 145 1.71 -1.18 -0.08
CA GLN A 145 0.93 -2.03 -0.99
C GLN A 145 -0.32 -1.30 -1.49
N ILE A 146 -1.06 -0.61 -0.60
CA ILE A 146 -2.22 0.21 -0.99
C ILE A 146 -1.78 1.32 -1.96
N GLY A 147 -0.70 2.05 -1.67
CA GLY A 147 -0.15 3.05 -2.58
C GLY A 147 0.21 2.48 -3.95
N SER A 148 0.80 1.29 -4.00
CA SER A 148 1.08 0.59 -5.26
C SER A 148 -0.21 0.19 -6.00
N GLN A 149 -1.27 -0.19 -5.28
CA GLN A 149 -2.57 -0.48 -5.88
C GLN A 149 -3.24 0.79 -6.43
N PHE A 150 -3.07 1.94 -5.80
CA PHE A 150 -3.55 3.21 -6.34
C PHE A 150 -2.94 3.52 -7.72
N LEU A 151 -1.66 3.24 -7.90
CA LEU A 151 -1.01 3.42 -9.19
C LEU A 151 -1.50 2.40 -10.23
N ARG A 152 -1.53 1.11 -9.88
CA ARG A 152 -1.96 0.03 -10.80
C ARG A 152 -3.41 0.18 -11.26
N ASN A 153 -4.28 0.64 -10.38
CA ASN A 153 -5.71 0.81 -10.67
C ASN A 153 -6.05 2.23 -11.10
N ARG A 154 -5.06 3.11 -11.31
CA ARG A 154 -5.30 4.52 -11.64
C ARG A 154 -6.34 5.17 -10.72
N ALA A 155 -6.23 4.93 -9.39
CA ALA A 155 -7.09 5.60 -8.43
C ALA A 155 -6.82 7.11 -8.44
N ARG A 156 -7.80 7.94 -8.10
CA ARG A 156 -7.63 9.41 -8.05
C ARG A 156 -6.44 9.85 -7.18
N TYR A 157 -6.09 9.07 -6.16
CA TYR A 157 -4.87 9.29 -5.37
C TYR A 157 -3.57 9.27 -6.19
N ALA A 158 -3.54 8.58 -7.33
CA ALA A 158 -2.38 8.55 -8.22
C ALA A 158 -2.02 9.94 -8.79
N LEU A 159 -2.97 10.88 -8.86
CA LEU A 159 -2.71 12.29 -9.19
C LEU A 159 -1.58 12.86 -8.33
N ILE A 160 -1.65 12.63 -7.01
CA ILE A 160 -0.65 13.14 -6.06
C ILE A 160 0.73 12.56 -6.34
N TYR A 161 0.79 11.28 -6.72
CA TYR A 161 2.03 10.64 -7.10
C TYR A 161 2.63 11.26 -8.36
N TYR A 162 1.85 11.42 -9.44
CA TYR A 162 2.35 11.95 -10.70
C TYR A 162 2.84 13.39 -10.55
N VAL A 163 2.07 14.26 -9.89
CA VAL A 163 2.48 15.63 -9.57
C VAL A 163 3.76 15.67 -8.73
N ALA A 164 3.87 14.83 -7.71
CA ALA A 164 5.06 14.76 -6.87
C ALA A 164 6.28 14.24 -7.63
N ARG A 165 6.10 13.22 -8.51
CA ARG A 165 7.18 12.67 -9.35
C ARG A 165 7.72 13.71 -10.32
N TYR A 166 6.83 14.38 -11.05
CA TYR A 166 7.19 15.47 -11.95
C TYR A 166 7.99 16.57 -11.23
N ARG A 167 7.48 17.01 -10.07
CA ARG A 167 8.15 18.00 -9.24
C ARG A 167 9.53 17.54 -8.78
N TYR A 168 9.66 16.30 -8.26
CA TYR A 168 10.95 15.80 -7.76
C TYR A 168 11.98 15.58 -8.87
N GLU A 169 11.58 15.36 -10.11
CA GLU A 169 12.52 15.27 -11.21
C GLU A 169 13.16 16.62 -11.55
N ARG A 170 12.41 17.69 -11.39
CA ARG A 170 12.89 19.07 -11.63
C ARG A 170 13.68 19.64 -10.45
N GLU A 171 13.16 19.47 -9.22
CA GLU A 171 13.70 20.09 -8.03
C GLU A 171 14.81 19.28 -7.36
N ARG A 172 14.88 17.98 -7.67
CA ARG A 172 15.83 17.04 -7.04
C ARG A 172 16.51 16.15 -8.10
N PRO A 173 17.26 16.73 -9.02
CA PRO A 173 17.98 15.97 -10.05
C PRO A 173 19.03 15.02 -9.44
N ASP A 174 19.59 15.37 -8.27
CA ASP A 174 20.50 14.57 -7.45
C ASP A 174 19.91 13.28 -6.88
N TRP A 175 18.58 13.16 -6.82
CA TRP A 175 17.94 11.95 -6.30
C TRP A 175 17.87 10.86 -7.37
N THR A 176 18.13 9.60 -6.94
CA THR A 176 17.92 8.45 -7.82
C THR A 176 16.44 8.31 -8.21
N PRO A 177 16.12 7.71 -9.36
CA PRO A 177 14.72 7.46 -9.78
C PRO A 177 13.91 6.74 -8.70
N MET A 178 14.50 5.76 -8.03
CA MET A 178 13.87 5.01 -6.95
C MET A 178 13.59 5.87 -5.71
N ARG A 179 14.50 6.77 -5.34
CA ARG A 179 14.29 7.71 -4.22
C ARG A 179 13.13 8.65 -4.51
N ARG A 180 13.03 9.18 -5.74
CA ARG A 180 11.91 10.02 -6.18
C ARG A 180 10.59 9.24 -6.15
N HIS A 181 10.60 7.98 -6.62
CA HIS A 181 9.44 7.08 -6.57
C HIS A 181 8.92 6.89 -5.15
N PHE A 182 9.77 6.47 -4.21
CA PHE A 182 9.35 6.27 -2.82
C PHE A 182 8.91 7.57 -2.13
N ALA A 183 9.53 8.70 -2.48
CA ALA A 183 9.11 10.01 -1.95
C ALA A 183 7.70 10.40 -2.45
N ALA A 184 7.40 10.16 -3.73
CA ALA A 184 6.09 10.41 -4.31
C ALA A 184 5.00 9.49 -3.73
N ILE A 185 5.28 8.17 -3.59
CA ILE A 185 4.37 7.24 -2.89
C ILE A 185 4.11 7.71 -1.46
N ARG A 186 5.15 8.14 -0.75
CA ARG A 186 4.99 8.66 0.62
C ARG A 186 4.02 9.83 0.66
N LYS A 187 4.16 10.79 -0.25
CA LYS A 187 3.27 11.97 -0.31
C LYS A 187 1.83 11.54 -0.57
N MET A 188 1.60 10.68 -1.54
CA MET A 188 0.28 10.14 -1.87
C MET A 188 -0.36 9.41 -0.68
N VAL A 189 0.36 8.48 -0.05
CA VAL A 189 -0.15 7.72 1.10
C VAL A 189 -0.41 8.61 2.30
N LYS A 190 0.36 9.68 2.52
CA LYS A 190 0.10 10.65 3.60
C LYS A 190 -1.24 11.36 3.40
N VAL A 191 -1.60 11.74 2.18
CA VAL A 191 -2.90 12.35 1.90
C VAL A 191 -4.02 11.33 2.11
N TYR A 192 -3.87 10.10 1.61
CA TYR A 192 -4.83 9.02 1.89
C TYR A 192 -5.04 8.80 3.40
N LEU A 193 -3.96 8.75 4.18
CA LEU A 193 -4.03 8.63 5.63
C LEU A 193 -4.69 9.83 6.32
N CYS A 194 -4.61 11.01 5.72
CA CYS A 194 -5.30 12.20 6.21
C CYS A 194 -6.81 12.03 6.07
N HIS A 195 -7.29 11.74 4.88
CA HIS A 195 -8.71 11.50 4.60
C HIS A 195 -9.26 10.32 5.41
N LEU A 196 -8.49 9.22 5.52
CA LEU A 196 -8.81 8.08 6.37
C LEU A 196 -9.00 8.50 7.83
N TRP A 197 -8.09 9.33 8.35
CA TRP A 197 -8.12 9.79 9.74
C TRP A 197 -9.35 10.65 10.01
N GLU A 198 -9.67 11.57 9.13
CA GLU A 198 -10.87 12.42 9.23
C GLU A 198 -12.14 11.57 9.22
N LEU A 199 -12.33 10.77 8.17
CA LEU A 199 -13.49 9.92 7.97
C LEU A 199 -13.71 8.95 9.14
N TRP A 200 -12.65 8.31 9.62
CA TRP A 200 -12.78 7.35 10.71
C TRP A 200 -13.08 8.02 12.05
N ARG A 201 -12.48 9.18 12.33
CA ARG A 201 -12.78 9.93 13.54
C ARG A 201 -14.19 10.49 13.53
N GLU A 202 -14.66 11.00 12.40
CA GLU A 202 -16.07 11.41 12.21
C GLU A 202 -17.03 10.24 12.48
N ALA A 203 -16.77 9.08 11.91
CA ALA A 203 -17.58 7.87 12.12
C ALA A 203 -17.59 7.37 13.58
N GLU A 204 -16.53 7.62 14.34
CA GLU A 204 -16.43 7.28 15.77
C GLU A 204 -16.91 8.41 16.70
N GLY A 205 -17.38 9.54 16.16
CA GLY A 205 -17.78 10.72 16.95
C GLY A 205 -16.61 11.39 17.68
N LEU A 206 -15.39 11.22 17.19
CA LEU A 206 -14.18 11.77 17.80
C LEU A 206 -13.86 13.16 17.21
N PRO A 207 -13.27 14.08 17.99
CA PRO A 207 -12.91 15.40 17.49
C PRO A 207 -11.99 15.34 16.28
N VAL A 208 -12.36 15.99 15.19
CA VAL A 208 -11.52 16.22 14.01
C VAL A 208 -10.91 17.59 14.12
N ARG A 209 -9.58 17.69 14.03
CA ARG A 209 -8.84 18.96 14.06
C ARG A 209 -8.33 19.28 12.66
N PRO A 210 -8.27 20.56 12.28
CA PRO A 210 -7.62 20.97 11.05
C PRO A 210 -6.19 20.45 10.95
N LEU A 211 -5.75 20.21 9.74
CA LEU A 211 -4.37 19.79 9.49
C LEU A 211 -3.40 20.89 9.93
N TYR A 212 -2.36 20.50 10.67
CA TYR A 212 -1.31 21.40 11.10
C TYR A 212 -0.68 22.21 9.93
N ALA A 213 -0.56 21.58 8.77
CA ALA A 213 -0.04 22.21 7.57
C ALA A 213 -0.92 23.37 7.07
N HIS A 214 -2.25 23.26 7.24
CA HIS A 214 -3.21 24.33 6.90
C HIS A 214 -3.24 25.40 7.99
N GLU A 215 -3.33 24.96 9.25
CA GLU A 215 -3.55 25.84 10.39
C GLU A 215 -2.32 26.69 10.70
N ARG A 216 -1.10 26.15 10.56
CA ARG A 216 0.14 26.80 10.98
C ARG A 216 1.18 27.03 9.90
N MET A 217 1.10 26.35 8.76
CA MET A 217 2.08 26.50 7.67
C MET A 217 1.51 27.21 6.44
N GLY A 218 0.27 27.68 6.50
CA GLY A 218 -0.37 28.48 5.43
C GLY A 218 -0.48 27.73 4.08
N HIS A 219 -0.50 26.39 4.10
CA HIS A 219 -0.71 25.63 2.86
C HIS A 219 -2.16 25.81 2.40
N SER A 220 -2.35 26.54 1.31
CA SER A 220 -3.65 26.83 0.70
C SER A 220 -4.24 25.64 -0.08
N PHE A 221 -3.45 24.64 -0.40
CA PHE A 221 -3.90 23.51 -1.21
C PHE A 221 -4.56 22.45 -0.31
N ILE A 222 -5.89 22.43 -0.34
CA ILE A 222 -6.71 21.40 0.30
C ILE A 222 -6.98 20.32 -0.73
N TYR A 223 -6.56 19.09 -0.44
CA TYR A 223 -6.99 17.95 -1.24
C TYR A 223 -8.44 17.64 -0.88
N ASP A 224 -9.35 17.85 -1.81
CA ASP A 224 -10.76 17.57 -1.63
C ASP A 224 -10.99 16.08 -1.35
N ARG A 225 -11.40 15.76 -0.12
CA ARG A 225 -11.66 14.39 0.31
C ARG A 225 -12.73 13.73 -0.55
N GLU A 226 -13.81 14.41 -0.87
CA GLU A 226 -14.93 13.83 -1.62
C GLU A 226 -14.50 13.43 -3.01
N TRP A 227 -13.70 14.26 -3.68
CA TRP A 227 -13.16 13.93 -4.98
C TRP A 227 -12.19 12.74 -4.92
N PHE A 228 -11.26 12.71 -3.96
CA PHE A 228 -10.27 11.62 -3.85
C PHE A 228 -10.86 10.31 -3.36
N TRP A 229 -11.89 10.37 -2.50
CA TRP A 229 -12.50 9.20 -1.87
C TRP A 229 -13.60 8.60 -2.74
N SER A 230 -13.24 8.11 -3.91
CA SER A 230 -14.17 7.55 -4.88
C SER A 230 -13.67 6.27 -5.52
N GLY A 231 -14.59 5.53 -6.15
CA GLY A 231 -14.28 4.36 -6.98
C GLY A 231 -13.87 4.72 -8.41
N ASP A 232 -13.84 6.01 -8.74
CA ASP A 232 -13.56 6.46 -10.10
C ASP A 232 -12.08 6.31 -10.47
N GLU A 233 -11.85 6.14 -11.75
CA GLU A 233 -10.52 6.13 -12.32
C GLU A 233 -10.01 7.57 -12.53
N LEU A 234 -8.72 7.78 -12.27
CA LEU A 234 -8.02 9.01 -12.64
C LEU A 234 -7.90 9.06 -14.16
N LYS A 235 -8.50 10.07 -14.74
CA LYS A 235 -8.41 10.33 -16.19
C LYS A 235 -7.19 11.20 -16.49
N ASP A 236 -6.71 11.14 -17.74
CA ASP A 236 -5.58 11.96 -18.15
C ASP A 236 -5.92 13.47 -18.10
N GLU A 237 -7.19 13.83 -18.30
CA GLU A 237 -7.69 15.20 -18.17
C GLU A 237 -7.60 15.76 -16.74
N ASP A 238 -7.61 14.90 -15.71
CA ASP A 238 -7.47 15.28 -14.32
C ASP A 238 -6.02 15.70 -13.99
N LEU A 239 -5.04 15.29 -14.81
CA LEU A 239 -3.65 15.68 -14.63
C LEU A 239 -3.40 17.10 -15.14
N PRO A 240 -2.62 17.93 -14.42
CA PRO A 240 -2.12 19.17 -14.96
C PRO A 240 -1.42 18.96 -16.30
N LEU A 241 -1.59 19.89 -17.25
CA LEU A 241 -1.07 19.75 -18.61
C LEU A 241 0.40 19.35 -18.66
N GLU A 242 1.24 20.01 -17.89
CA GLU A 242 2.68 19.73 -17.81
C GLU A 242 2.98 18.31 -17.30
N VAL A 243 2.20 17.84 -16.33
CA VAL A 243 2.33 16.47 -15.76
C VAL A 243 1.88 15.43 -16.78
N ARG A 244 0.83 15.73 -17.53
CA ARG A 244 0.31 14.85 -18.60
C ARG A 244 1.34 14.68 -19.71
N GLN A 245 1.92 15.78 -20.19
CA GLN A 245 2.97 15.77 -21.21
C GLN A 245 4.21 15.02 -20.74
N TRP A 246 4.64 15.26 -19.50
CA TRP A 246 5.75 14.52 -18.89
C TRP A 246 5.46 13.01 -18.77
N ALA A 247 4.26 12.62 -18.38
CA ALA A 247 3.88 11.20 -18.24
C ALA A 247 3.84 10.49 -19.61
N ALA A 248 3.31 11.17 -20.64
CA ALA A 248 3.27 10.67 -22.00
C ALA A 248 4.67 10.43 -22.58
N SER A 249 5.59 11.39 -22.46
CA SER A 249 6.97 11.24 -22.92
C SER A 249 7.71 10.07 -22.27
N ARG A 250 7.38 9.74 -21.04
CA ARG A 250 7.96 8.59 -20.35
C ARG A 250 7.43 7.26 -20.82
N LYS A 251 6.17 7.20 -21.18
CA LYS A 251 5.56 6.00 -21.75
C LYS A 251 6.18 5.69 -23.11
N GLU A 252 6.31 6.68 -23.98
CA GLU A 252 6.99 6.55 -25.27
C GLU A 252 8.43 6.05 -25.13
N LEU A 253 9.20 6.60 -24.19
CA LEU A 253 10.57 6.16 -23.93
C LEU A 253 10.65 4.71 -23.41
N GLN A 254 9.66 4.25 -22.63
CA GLN A 254 9.60 2.86 -22.18
C GLN A 254 9.24 1.92 -23.33
N GLU A 255 8.26 2.27 -24.15
CA GLU A 255 7.86 1.49 -25.34
C GLU A 255 9.03 1.37 -26.33
N MET A 256 9.75 2.45 -26.63
CA MET A 256 10.96 2.43 -27.45
C MET A 256 12.08 1.56 -26.87
N ALA A 257 12.26 1.55 -25.55
CA ALA A 257 13.26 0.73 -24.88
C ALA A 257 12.92 -0.77 -24.93
N GLU A 258 11.62 -1.11 -24.81
CA GLU A 258 11.14 -2.48 -24.92
C GLU A 258 11.25 -3.02 -26.36
N GLU A 259 10.95 -2.20 -27.36
CA GLU A 259 11.13 -2.53 -28.79
C GLU A 259 12.59 -2.79 -29.14
N ASN A 260 13.51 -1.92 -28.69
CA ASN A 260 14.96 -2.10 -28.92
C ASN A 260 15.54 -3.29 -28.14
N GLY A 261 15.05 -3.59 -26.94
CA GLY A 261 15.48 -4.73 -26.14
C GLY A 261 15.02 -6.09 -26.66
N ASN A 262 13.97 -6.15 -27.48
CA ASN A 262 13.51 -7.36 -28.14
C ASN A 262 14.26 -7.63 -29.46
N GLY A 263 14.86 -6.61 -30.08
CA GLY A 263 15.68 -6.76 -31.29
C GLY A 263 16.98 -7.54 -31.07
N ASP A 264 17.62 -7.38 -29.90
CA ASP A 264 18.88 -8.05 -29.57
C ASP A 264 18.73 -9.54 -29.16
N LYS A 265 17.51 -10.05 -29.02
CA LYS A 265 17.25 -11.47 -28.68
C LYS A 265 16.92 -12.33 -29.90
N GLN A 266 16.87 -11.76 -31.10
CA GLN A 266 16.60 -12.46 -32.35
C GLN A 266 17.77 -12.44 -33.34
N ALA A 267 18.93 -11.93 -32.96
CA ALA A 267 20.20 -12.01 -33.68
C ALA A 267 21.16 -12.92 -32.86
#